data_98cc5c864a4022aea140505332b0f7f5
#
_entry.id   98cc5c864a4022aea140505332b0f7f5
#
_cell.length_a   1.000
_cell.length_b   1.000
_cell.length_c   1.000
_cell.angle_alpha   90.00
_cell.angle_beta   90.00
_cell.angle_gamma   90.00
#
_symmetry.space_group_name_H-M   'P 1'
#
loop_
_entity.id
_entity.type
_entity.pdbx_description
1 polymer ?
#
loop_
_entity_poly.entity_id
_entity_poly.type
_entity_poly.pdbx_seq_one_letter_code
_entity_poly.pdbx_strand_id
1 'polypeptide(L)'
;DLIKQQASVIAINDGWISSLPNQLIAPFPPIPIASTFDNQAKFFIDSFGQEYSNRILPIGVSPWVMLFRNGENWIKEAMLNWDVLLNSNLKGSIVLPNSPRLVMNLAKNMSDQFALDKLRSNCTIYDDRNALNWLLAGKVKVAVLPLVRCWKSLISDPRLRAILPETGSPLSWTVLVRTRNDFQVPILIDWLEKSWNEPLVQYLLSKGWVPPLEHSKLEKYKNYIGDKYGSILIPSNSISARTRRSGTSIVLKRSSVFASASSGLKCCAS
;
A
#
# COMPACT_ATOMS: atom_id res chain seq x y z
N ASP A 1 -17.76 -13.43 4.23
CA ASP A 1 -18.06 -13.92 5.59
C ASP A 1 -17.58 -13.03 6.74
N LEU A 2 -16.84 -11.96 6.49
CA LEU A 2 -16.49 -10.94 7.50
C LEU A 2 -17.73 -10.22 8.08
N ILE A 3 -18.82 -10.17 7.33
CA ILE A 3 -20.09 -9.51 7.72
C ILE A 3 -20.91 -10.40 8.68
N LYS A 4 -20.66 -11.70 8.71
CA LYS A 4 -21.27 -12.61 9.68
C LYS A 4 -20.61 -12.56 11.06
N GLN A 5 -19.43 -11.97 11.15
CA GLN A 5 -18.79 -11.66 12.43
C GLN A 5 -19.44 -10.38 12.96
N GLN A 6 -19.95 -10.41 14.16
CA GLN A 6 -20.63 -9.30 14.85
C GLN A 6 -19.67 -8.13 15.22
N ALA A 7 -18.71 -7.80 14.35
CA ALA A 7 -17.75 -6.74 14.59
C ALA A 7 -18.33 -5.40 14.14
N SER A 8 -18.40 -4.43 15.04
CA SER A 8 -18.88 -3.06 14.76
C SER A 8 -17.96 -2.28 13.84
N VAL A 9 -16.67 -2.60 13.86
CA VAL A 9 -15.63 -1.97 13.03
C VAL A 9 -14.69 -3.07 12.52
N ILE A 10 -14.36 -3.01 11.25
CA ILE A 10 -13.41 -3.92 10.61
C ILE A 10 -12.27 -3.14 9.96
N ALA A 11 -11.06 -3.68 10.02
CA ALA A 11 -9.91 -3.15 9.30
C ALA A 11 -9.74 -3.90 7.98
N ILE A 12 -9.68 -3.19 6.87
CA ILE A 12 -9.50 -3.76 5.54
C ILE A 12 -8.44 -3.01 4.74
N ASN A 13 -7.89 -3.69 3.74
CA ASN A 13 -7.02 -3.04 2.76
C ASN A 13 -7.85 -2.24 1.73
N ASP A 14 -7.28 -1.16 1.23
CA ASP A 14 -7.91 -0.25 0.25
C ASP A 14 -8.44 -0.94 -1.00
N GLY A 15 -7.83 -2.03 -1.41
CA GLY A 15 -8.28 -2.82 -2.57
C GLY A 15 -9.70 -3.39 -2.44
N TRP A 16 -10.19 -3.54 -1.21
CA TRP A 16 -11.52 -4.10 -0.93
C TRP A 16 -12.64 -3.07 -0.81
N ILE A 17 -12.31 -1.77 -0.67
CA ILE A 17 -13.31 -0.71 -0.42
C ILE A 17 -14.39 -0.69 -1.51
N SER A 18 -13.96 -0.71 -2.77
CA SER A 18 -14.90 -0.66 -3.92
C SER A 18 -15.76 -1.92 -4.08
N SER A 19 -15.40 -3.00 -3.40
CA SER A 19 -16.15 -4.27 -3.41
C SER A 19 -17.16 -4.36 -2.27
N LEU A 20 -17.14 -3.40 -1.34
CA LEU A 20 -18.09 -3.38 -0.23
C LEU A 20 -19.40 -2.76 -0.69
N PRO A 21 -20.54 -3.46 -0.51
CA PRO A 21 -21.84 -2.86 -0.75
C PRO A 21 -22.10 -1.73 0.24
N ASN A 22 -22.49 -0.55 -0.26
CA ASN A 22 -22.81 0.62 0.58
C ASN A 22 -23.85 0.34 1.66
N GLN A 23 -24.71 -0.62 1.41
CA GLN A 23 -25.75 -1.05 2.34
C GLN A 23 -25.19 -1.69 3.61
N LEU A 24 -23.96 -2.21 3.55
CA LEU A 24 -23.31 -2.96 4.64
C LEU A 24 -22.37 -2.09 5.48
N ILE A 25 -22.14 -0.84 5.05
CA ILE A 25 -21.26 0.08 5.74
C ILE A 25 -22.01 1.33 6.21
N ALA A 26 -21.67 1.75 7.41
CA ALA A 26 -22.25 2.93 8.06
C ALA A 26 -21.24 4.09 8.06
N PRO A 27 -21.72 5.35 8.07
CA PRO A 27 -20.83 6.49 8.26
C PRO A 27 -20.23 6.48 9.66
N PHE A 28 -18.99 6.97 9.77
CA PHE A 28 -18.41 7.35 11.04
C PHE A 28 -19.02 8.67 11.51
N PRO A 29 -19.19 8.86 12.82
CA PRO A 29 -19.45 10.19 13.34
C PRO A 29 -18.26 11.11 13.06
N PRO A 30 -18.41 12.44 13.12
CA PRO A 30 -17.29 13.36 13.00
C PRO A 30 -16.18 13.01 13.99
N ILE A 31 -14.97 12.78 13.51
CA ILE A 31 -13.81 12.41 14.33
C ILE A 31 -12.81 13.57 14.26
N PRO A 32 -12.57 14.29 15.38
CA PRO A 32 -11.70 15.47 15.39
C PRO A 32 -10.29 15.20 14.85
N ILE A 33 -9.72 14.02 15.15
CA ILE A 33 -8.37 13.65 14.68
C ILE A 33 -8.26 13.63 13.14
N ALA A 34 -9.34 13.42 12.41
CA ALA A 34 -9.31 13.43 10.95
C ALA A 34 -8.85 14.79 10.36
N SER A 35 -9.04 15.88 11.10
CA SER A 35 -8.52 17.21 10.73
C SER A 35 -6.99 17.25 10.67
N THR A 36 -6.33 16.36 11.40
CA THR A 36 -4.87 16.26 11.52
C THR A 36 -4.24 15.27 10.54
N PHE A 37 -5.04 14.67 9.68
CA PHE A 37 -4.52 13.81 8.62
C PHE A 37 -3.66 14.60 7.65
N ASP A 38 -2.64 13.95 7.14
CA ASP A 38 -1.81 14.53 6.10
C ASP A 38 -2.57 14.71 4.77
N ASN A 39 -2.00 15.45 3.85
CA ASN A 39 -2.63 15.71 2.57
C ASN A 39 -2.79 14.43 1.72
N GLN A 40 -1.96 13.41 1.91
CA GLN A 40 -2.07 12.16 1.18
C GLN A 40 -3.28 11.36 1.65
N ALA A 41 -3.51 11.32 2.96
CA ALA A 41 -4.67 10.66 3.54
C ALA A 41 -5.98 11.38 3.16
N LYS A 42 -5.99 12.71 3.19
CA LYS A 42 -7.14 13.52 2.75
C LYS A 42 -7.44 13.24 1.27
N PHE A 43 -6.43 13.31 0.41
CA PHE A 43 -6.57 13.00 -1.01
C PHE A 43 -7.03 11.56 -1.25
N PHE A 44 -6.52 10.60 -0.48
CA PHE A 44 -6.95 9.20 -0.54
C PHE A 44 -8.44 9.06 -0.23
N ILE A 45 -8.93 9.67 0.85
CA ILE A 45 -10.35 9.66 1.22
C ILE A 45 -11.20 10.28 0.10
N ASP A 46 -10.81 11.45 -0.39
CA ASP A 46 -11.55 12.20 -1.42
C ASP A 46 -11.61 11.44 -2.75
N SER A 47 -10.62 10.59 -3.05
CA SER A 47 -10.58 9.78 -4.26
C SER A 47 -11.71 8.76 -4.38
N PHE A 48 -12.34 8.37 -3.27
CA PHE A 48 -13.50 7.48 -3.26
C PHE A 48 -14.85 8.21 -3.44
N GLY A 49 -14.81 9.54 -3.46
CA GLY A 49 -16.02 10.39 -3.60
C GLY A 49 -16.82 10.50 -2.31
N GLN A 50 -17.82 11.39 -2.34
CA GLN A 50 -18.64 11.73 -1.17
C GLN A 50 -19.35 10.53 -0.53
N GLU A 51 -19.66 9.53 -1.32
CA GLU A 51 -20.38 8.33 -0.86
C GLU A 51 -19.57 7.53 0.17
N TYR A 52 -18.25 7.50 0.05
CA TYR A 52 -17.37 6.74 0.93
C TYR A 52 -16.56 7.61 1.89
N SER A 53 -16.45 8.92 1.65
CA SER A 53 -15.55 9.81 2.38
C SER A 53 -15.77 9.81 3.90
N ASN A 54 -17.01 9.65 4.34
CA ASN A 54 -17.38 9.56 5.76
C ASN A 54 -17.55 8.12 6.27
N ARG A 55 -17.31 7.09 5.43
CA ARG A 55 -17.50 5.66 5.77
C ARG A 55 -16.20 4.90 5.89
N ILE A 56 -15.09 5.52 5.51
CA ILE A 56 -13.74 4.96 5.60
C ILE A 56 -12.87 5.85 6.48
N LEU A 57 -12.05 5.23 7.32
CA LEU A 57 -11.13 5.93 8.18
C LEU A 57 -9.74 5.32 8.03
N PRO A 58 -8.78 5.98 7.35
CA PRO A 58 -7.43 5.45 7.20
C PRO A 58 -6.75 5.35 8.56
N ILE A 59 -6.12 4.21 8.85
CA ILE A 59 -5.37 3.99 10.10
C ILE A 59 -3.88 3.81 9.87
N GLY A 60 -3.49 3.45 8.66
CA GLY A 60 -2.08 3.28 8.34
C GLY A 60 -1.85 3.13 6.86
N VAL A 61 -0.67 3.52 6.44
CA VAL A 61 -0.20 3.41 5.06
C VAL A 61 1.17 2.73 5.04
N SER A 62 1.41 1.94 4.01
CA SER A 62 2.70 1.30 3.77
C SER A 62 3.08 1.48 2.30
N PRO A 63 4.28 1.99 1.98
CA PRO A 63 4.74 2.06 0.61
C PRO A 63 5.04 0.65 0.08
N TRP A 64 4.84 0.45 -1.21
CA TRP A 64 5.38 -0.71 -1.91
C TRP A 64 6.87 -0.50 -2.14
N VAL A 65 7.65 -1.56 -1.98
CA VAL A 65 9.12 -1.52 -2.12
C VAL A 65 9.59 -2.65 -3.01
N MET A 66 10.76 -2.44 -3.61
CA MET A 66 11.54 -3.52 -4.19
C MET A 66 12.43 -4.11 -3.11
N LEU A 67 12.25 -5.38 -2.81
CA LEU A 67 13.05 -6.13 -1.86
C LEU A 67 14.08 -6.96 -2.59
N PHE A 68 15.34 -6.78 -2.21
CA PHE A 68 16.51 -7.49 -2.74
C PHE A 68 17.24 -8.25 -1.64
N ARG A 69 18.04 -9.22 -2.03
CA ARG A 69 19.16 -9.66 -1.17
C ARG A 69 20.27 -8.63 -1.21
N ASN A 70 20.95 -8.43 -0.10
CA ASN A 70 22.05 -7.49 -0.04
C ASN A 70 23.20 -7.95 -0.98
N GLY A 71 23.83 -7.01 -1.68
CA GLY A 71 24.89 -7.29 -2.65
C GLY A 71 24.41 -7.48 -4.09
N GLU A 72 23.10 -7.44 -4.37
CA GLU A 72 22.61 -7.46 -5.75
C GLU A 72 23.00 -6.18 -6.52
N ASN A 73 23.46 -6.34 -7.75
CA ASN A 73 23.94 -5.25 -8.61
C ASN A 73 22.83 -4.23 -8.96
N TRP A 74 21.58 -4.64 -8.92
CA TRP A 74 20.38 -3.86 -9.29
C TRP A 74 19.99 -2.77 -8.29
N ILE A 75 20.59 -2.78 -7.09
CA ILE A 75 20.19 -1.90 -6.00
C ILE A 75 20.39 -0.43 -6.36
N LYS A 76 21.48 -0.08 -7.05
CA LYS A 76 21.74 1.30 -7.48
C LYS A 76 20.70 1.82 -8.47
N GLU A 77 20.33 1.02 -9.46
CA GLU A 77 19.30 1.35 -10.45
C GLU A 77 17.94 1.43 -9.80
N ALA A 78 17.62 0.49 -8.90
CA ALA A 78 16.37 0.47 -8.16
C ALA A 78 16.13 1.71 -7.28
N MET A 79 17.20 2.36 -6.82
CA MET A 79 17.09 3.61 -6.06
C MET A 79 16.57 4.77 -6.92
N LEU A 80 16.82 4.75 -8.22
CA LEU A 80 16.39 5.81 -9.13
C LEU A 80 14.90 5.69 -9.46
N ASN A 81 14.47 4.55 -9.96
CA ASN A 81 13.11 4.34 -10.43
C ASN A 81 12.72 2.84 -10.48
N TRP A 82 11.50 2.57 -10.90
CA TRP A 82 10.96 1.23 -11.07
C TRP A 82 11.42 0.54 -12.36
N ASP A 83 12.04 1.25 -13.32
CA ASP A 83 12.42 0.73 -14.64
C ASP A 83 13.43 -0.41 -14.56
N VAL A 84 14.17 -0.53 -13.46
CA VAL A 84 15.04 -1.70 -13.20
C VAL A 84 14.31 -3.03 -13.36
N LEU A 85 13.01 -3.08 -13.04
CA LEU A 85 12.19 -4.29 -13.18
C LEU A 85 11.95 -4.69 -14.64
N LEU A 86 12.25 -3.80 -15.60
CA LEU A 86 12.12 -4.06 -17.04
C LEU A 86 13.38 -4.68 -17.65
N ASN A 87 14.46 -4.79 -16.88
CA ASN A 87 15.73 -5.28 -17.36
C ASN A 87 15.62 -6.78 -17.74
N SER A 88 16.06 -7.13 -18.94
CA SER A 88 16.00 -8.50 -19.48
C SER A 88 16.79 -9.53 -18.65
N ASN A 89 17.82 -9.09 -17.92
CA ASN A 89 18.59 -9.96 -17.02
C ASN A 89 17.80 -10.37 -15.76
N LEU A 90 16.63 -9.76 -15.52
CA LEU A 90 15.69 -10.15 -14.47
C LEU A 90 14.57 -11.06 -14.99
N LYS A 91 14.64 -11.52 -16.25
CA LYS A 91 13.64 -12.41 -16.82
C LYS A 91 13.45 -13.65 -15.95
N GLY A 92 12.20 -13.94 -15.59
CA GLY A 92 11.84 -15.06 -14.72
C GLY A 92 12.45 -14.97 -13.31
N SER A 93 12.75 -13.77 -12.81
CA SER A 93 13.42 -13.58 -11.52
C SER A 93 12.74 -12.53 -10.63
N ILE A 94 11.51 -12.13 -10.96
CA ILE A 94 10.74 -11.14 -10.22
C ILE A 94 9.48 -11.78 -9.65
N VAL A 95 9.17 -11.47 -8.39
CA VAL A 95 7.82 -11.68 -7.83
C VAL A 95 7.09 -10.36 -7.84
N LEU A 96 5.92 -10.34 -8.47
CA LEU A 96 5.01 -9.21 -8.49
C LEU A 96 3.80 -9.47 -7.56
N PRO A 97 3.14 -8.40 -7.09
CA PRO A 97 1.94 -8.55 -6.28
C PRO A 97 0.80 -9.19 -7.06
N ASN A 98 -0.02 -9.99 -6.36
CA ASN A 98 -1.24 -10.58 -6.91
C ASN A 98 -2.37 -9.52 -6.96
N SER A 99 -2.08 -8.41 -7.60
CA SER A 99 -3.02 -7.30 -7.81
C SER A 99 -2.79 -6.71 -9.20
N PRO A 100 -3.64 -7.06 -10.18
CA PRO A 100 -3.51 -6.53 -11.56
C PRO A 100 -3.51 -5.00 -11.57
N ARG A 101 -4.36 -4.37 -10.75
CA ARG A 101 -4.42 -2.91 -10.62
C ARG A 101 -3.07 -2.30 -10.24
N LEU A 102 -2.37 -2.90 -9.29
CA LEU A 102 -1.07 -2.40 -8.85
C LEU A 102 0.01 -2.60 -9.92
N VAL A 103 0.04 -3.75 -10.56
CA VAL A 103 1.01 -4.04 -11.65
C VAL A 103 0.81 -3.08 -12.81
N MET A 104 -0.45 -2.82 -13.21
CA MET A 104 -0.77 -1.83 -14.24
C MET A 104 -0.38 -0.41 -13.82
N ASN A 105 -0.55 -0.07 -12.54
CA ASN A 105 -0.14 1.24 -12.02
C ASN A 105 1.38 1.39 -12.02
N LEU A 106 2.12 0.38 -11.60
CA LEU A 106 3.58 0.36 -11.71
C LEU A 106 4.03 0.56 -13.17
N ALA A 107 3.46 -0.21 -14.11
CA ALA A 107 3.78 -0.11 -15.52
C ALA A 107 3.51 1.29 -16.11
N LYS A 108 2.41 1.93 -15.70
CA LYS A 108 2.06 3.29 -16.14
C LYS A 108 3.06 4.36 -15.71
N ASN A 109 3.75 4.15 -14.60
CA ASN A 109 4.72 5.08 -14.04
C ASN A 109 6.17 4.78 -14.48
N MET A 110 6.36 3.80 -15.35
CA MET A 110 7.65 3.46 -15.96
C MET A 110 7.84 4.22 -17.28
N SER A 111 9.09 4.36 -17.70
CA SER A 111 9.46 5.12 -18.89
C SER A 111 9.14 4.41 -20.20
N ASP A 112 8.98 3.09 -20.18
CA ASP A 112 8.81 2.24 -21.37
C ASP A 112 7.33 2.04 -21.70
N GLN A 113 6.94 2.29 -22.96
CA GLN A 113 5.55 2.09 -23.41
C GLN A 113 5.10 0.62 -23.36
N PHE A 114 6.04 -0.34 -23.41
CA PHE A 114 5.79 -1.79 -23.30
C PHE A 114 6.07 -2.31 -21.88
N ALA A 115 6.09 -1.44 -20.86
CA ALA A 115 6.43 -1.80 -19.50
C ALA A 115 5.61 -2.96 -18.95
N LEU A 116 4.31 -3.01 -19.25
CA LEU A 116 3.44 -4.09 -18.77
C LEU A 116 3.85 -5.46 -19.32
N ASP A 117 4.16 -5.54 -20.61
CA ASP A 117 4.57 -6.80 -21.25
C ASP A 117 5.95 -7.26 -20.76
N LYS A 118 6.87 -6.30 -20.59
CA LYS A 118 8.19 -6.57 -20.00
C LYS A 118 8.09 -7.04 -18.56
N LEU A 119 7.27 -6.40 -17.74
CA LEU A 119 7.01 -6.83 -16.36
C LEU A 119 6.46 -8.26 -16.32
N ARG A 120 5.49 -8.58 -17.19
CA ARG A 120 4.94 -9.93 -17.31
C ARG A 120 6.00 -10.95 -17.71
N SER A 121 6.84 -10.61 -18.70
CA SER A 121 7.93 -11.47 -19.17
C SER A 121 8.98 -11.73 -18.08
N ASN A 122 9.26 -10.74 -17.24
CA ASN A 122 10.25 -10.83 -16.18
C ASN A 122 9.69 -11.47 -14.89
N CYS A 123 8.37 -11.51 -14.76
CA CYS A 123 7.70 -12.06 -13.59
C CYS A 123 7.75 -13.59 -13.60
N THR A 124 8.12 -14.18 -12.47
CA THR A 124 8.05 -15.64 -12.22
C THR A 124 6.68 -16.01 -11.69
N ILE A 125 6.16 -15.22 -10.75
CA ILE A 125 4.91 -15.49 -10.06
C ILE A 125 4.29 -14.21 -9.52
N TYR A 126 2.96 -14.19 -9.46
CA TYR A 126 2.18 -13.14 -8.82
C TYR A 126 1.75 -13.60 -7.42
N ASP A 127 2.58 -13.35 -6.41
CA ASP A 127 2.32 -13.79 -5.04
C ASP A 127 3.05 -12.89 -4.02
N ASP A 128 2.37 -11.88 -3.54
CA ASP A 128 2.93 -10.99 -2.51
C ASP A 128 2.92 -11.62 -1.10
N ARG A 129 2.21 -12.74 -0.89
CA ARG A 129 2.15 -13.42 0.41
C ARG A 129 3.42 -14.21 0.69
N ASN A 130 3.92 -14.92 -0.32
CA ASN A 130 5.12 -15.76 -0.20
C ASN A 130 6.36 -15.12 -0.83
N ALA A 131 6.26 -13.87 -1.31
CA ALA A 131 7.33 -13.16 -2.02
C ALA A 131 8.66 -13.18 -1.26
N LEU A 132 8.62 -12.97 0.05
CA LEU A 132 9.79 -13.03 0.93
C LEU A 132 10.45 -14.42 0.93
N ASN A 133 9.66 -15.48 1.01
CA ASN A 133 10.17 -16.86 1.02
C ASN A 133 10.83 -17.21 -0.31
N TRP A 134 10.26 -16.76 -1.45
CA TRP A 134 10.87 -16.96 -2.76
C TRP A 134 12.22 -16.26 -2.87
N LEU A 135 12.31 -15.02 -2.35
CA LEU A 135 13.54 -14.25 -2.36
C LEU A 135 14.61 -14.87 -1.45
N LEU A 136 14.28 -15.26 -0.23
CA LEU A 136 15.21 -15.88 0.72
C LEU A 136 15.69 -17.24 0.23
N ALA A 137 14.84 -18.02 -0.43
CA ALA A 137 15.21 -19.29 -1.05
C ALA A 137 16.07 -19.13 -2.32
N GLY A 138 16.35 -17.89 -2.76
CA GLY A 138 17.14 -17.64 -3.97
C GLY A 138 16.44 -17.97 -5.29
N LYS A 139 15.13 -18.24 -5.26
CA LYS A 139 14.35 -18.55 -6.46
C LYS A 139 14.09 -17.33 -7.33
N VAL A 140 14.14 -16.15 -6.74
CA VAL A 140 13.99 -14.86 -7.42
C VAL A 140 15.04 -13.86 -6.94
N LYS A 141 15.29 -12.81 -7.73
CA LYS A 141 16.23 -11.74 -7.40
C LYS A 141 15.57 -10.53 -6.78
N VAL A 142 14.31 -10.28 -7.15
CA VAL A 142 13.53 -9.12 -6.69
C VAL A 142 12.13 -9.56 -6.30
N ALA A 143 11.62 -9.00 -5.19
CA ALA A 143 10.24 -9.13 -4.79
C ALA A 143 9.61 -7.75 -4.59
N VAL A 144 8.43 -7.52 -5.18
CA VAL A 144 7.65 -6.28 -4.99
C VAL A 144 6.53 -6.56 -4.00
N LEU A 145 6.58 -5.92 -2.84
CA LEU A 145 5.62 -6.13 -1.76
C LEU A 145 5.49 -4.88 -0.88
N PRO A 146 4.40 -4.74 -0.10
CA PRO A 146 4.28 -3.64 0.86
C PRO A 146 5.36 -3.75 1.94
N LEU A 147 5.96 -2.63 2.33
CA LEU A 147 7.02 -2.58 3.33
C LEU A 147 6.63 -3.29 4.63
N VAL A 148 5.39 -3.13 5.08
CA VAL A 148 4.87 -3.78 6.29
C VAL A 148 5.02 -5.31 6.28
N ARG A 149 4.95 -5.94 5.11
CA ARG A 149 5.09 -7.40 4.99
C ARG A 149 6.53 -7.90 5.17
N CYS A 150 7.50 -7.09 4.83
CA CYS A 150 8.91 -7.45 4.98
C CYS A 150 9.58 -6.78 6.18
N TRP A 151 8.90 -5.88 6.87
CA TRP A 151 9.47 -5.03 7.92
C TRP A 151 10.20 -5.82 9.01
N LYS A 152 9.52 -6.82 9.59
CA LYS A 152 10.12 -7.66 10.64
C LYS A 152 11.40 -8.35 10.16
N SER A 153 11.36 -8.87 8.93
CA SER A 153 12.51 -9.57 8.34
C SER A 153 13.64 -8.62 7.99
N LEU A 154 13.34 -7.39 7.55
CA LEU A 154 14.35 -6.36 7.30
C LEU A 154 15.12 -5.97 8.56
N ILE A 155 14.45 -5.92 9.70
CA ILE A 155 15.11 -5.61 10.98
C ILE A 155 16.00 -6.77 11.44
N SER A 156 15.54 -8.01 11.27
CA SER A 156 16.20 -9.20 11.81
C SER A 156 17.22 -9.84 10.86
N ASP A 157 17.12 -9.60 9.55
CA ASP A 157 17.98 -10.24 8.55
C ASP A 157 18.79 -9.20 7.75
N PRO A 158 20.09 -9.06 8.02
CA PRO A 158 20.96 -8.11 7.34
C PRO A 158 21.18 -8.42 5.85
N ARG A 159 20.79 -9.62 5.39
CA ARG A 159 20.89 -10.01 3.97
C ARG A 159 19.82 -9.33 3.11
N LEU A 160 18.80 -8.76 3.72
CA LEU A 160 17.70 -8.11 3.02
C LEU A 160 17.90 -6.60 2.92
N ARG A 161 17.49 -6.05 1.80
CA ARG A 161 17.45 -4.62 1.55
C ARG A 161 16.19 -4.22 0.82
N ALA A 162 15.38 -3.35 1.43
CA ALA A 162 14.23 -2.72 0.79
C ALA A 162 14.66 -1.42 0.12
N ILE A 163 14.19 -1.19 -1.09
CA ILE A 163 14.44 0.01 -1.88
C ILE A 163 13.11 0.70 -2.18
N LEU A 164 13.03 1.96 -1.80
CA LEU A 164 12.00 2.89 -2.21
C LEU A 164 12.61 3.81 -3.28
N PRO A 165 12.15 3.75 -4.53
CA PRO A 165 12.72 4.58 -5.59
C PRO A 165 12.52 6.07 -5.34
N GLU A 166 13.43 6.89 -5.84
CA GLU A 166 13.33 8.36 -5.77
C GLU A 166 12.10 8.91 -6.49
N THR A 167 11.61 8.21 -7.52
CA THR A 167 10.38 8.54 -8.24
C THR A 167 9.11 8.34 -7.41
N GLY A 168 9.25 7.76 -6.21
CA GLY A 168 8.13 7.44 -5.33
C GLY A 168 7.60 6.02 -5.51
N SER A 169 6.52 5.70 -4.79
CA SER A 169 5.96 4.36 -4.74
C SER A 169 4.44 4.40 -4.63
N PRO A 170 3.74 3.40 -5.18
CA PRO A 170 2.36 3.15 -4.82
C PRO A 170 2.22 2.93 -3.31
N LEU A 171 1.08 3.29 -2.77
CA LEU A 171 0.77 3.16 -1.36
C LEU A 171 -0.28 2.08 -1.15
N SER A 172 -0.11 1.30 -0.09
CA SER A 172 -1.10 0.34 0.41
C SER A 172 -1.72 0.91 1.68
N TRP A 173 -3.00 1.16 1.65
CA TRP A 173 -3.75 1.73 2.77
C TRP A 173 -4.49 0.64 3.54
N THR A 174 -4.52 0.79 4.84
CA THR A 174 -5.45 0.07 5.71
C THR A 174 -6.44 1.07 6.27
N VAL A 175 -7.70 0.73 6.15
CA VAL A 175 -8.81 1.58 6.59
C VAL A 175 -9.71 0.83 7.56
N LEU A 176 -10.29 1.55 8.49
CA LEU A 176 -11.44 1.09 9.25
C LEU A 176 -12.71 1.36 8.47
N VAL A 177 -13.63 0.42 8.54
CA VAL A 177 -14.98 0.52 8.01
C VAL A 177 -15.94 0.12 9.13
N ARG A 178 -16.97 0.94 9.34
CA ARG A 178 -18.04 0.62 10.29
C ARG A 178 -19.07 -0.28 9.61
N THR A 179 -19.41 -1.41 10.23
CA THR A 179 -20.45 -2.30 9.72
C THR A 179 -21.85 -1.79 10.09
N ARG A 180 -22.85 -2.04 9.24
CA ARG A 180 -24.21 -1.59 9.47
C ARG A 180 -24.98 -2.37 10.54
N ASN A 181 -24.51 -3.56 10.86
CA ASN A 181 -25.20 -4.44 11.81
C ASN A 181 -25.26 -3.90 13.24
N ASP A 182 -24.56 -2.80 13.50
CA ASP A 182 -24.32 -2.30 14.87
C ASP A 182 -24.63 -0.80 15.04
N PHE A 183 -25.70 -0.32 14.36
CA PHE A 183 -26.12 1.07 14.51
C PHE A 183 -26.48 1.46 15.96
N GLN A 184 -26.81 0.49 16.81
CA GLN A 184 -27.22 0.72 18.18
C GLN A 184 -26.05 0.81 19.15
N VAL A 185 -24.85 0.34 18.74
CA VAL A 185 -23.66 0.46 19.57
C VAL A 185 -22.93 1.75 19.23
N PRO A 186 -22.88 2.74 20.15
CA PRO A 186 -22.14 3.95 19.91
C PRO A 186 -20.65 3.60 19.74
N ILE A 187 -20.03 4.07 18.65
CA ILE A 187 -18.58 4.01 18.52
C ILE A 187 -18.01 4.95 19.58
N LEU A 188 -17.13 4.41 20.41
CA LEU A 188 -16.37 5.20 21.36
C LEU A 188 -15.38 6.08 20.57
N ILE A 189 -15.76 7.32 20.28
CA ILE A 189 -14.92 8.31 19.57
C ILE A 189 -13.59 8.46 20.29
N ASP A 190 -13.61 8.52 21.60
CA ASP A 190 -12.40 8.59 22.44
C ASP A 190 -11.43 7.42 22.19
N TRP A 191 -11.96 6.22 21.95
CA TRP A 191 -11.12 5.06 21.60
C TRP A 191 -10.48 5.25 20.23
N LEU A 192 -11.24 5.70 19.25
CA LEU A 192 -10.71 6.00 17.92
C LEU A 192 -9.65 7.09 17.99
N GLU A 193 -9.88 8.18 18.70
CA GLU A 193 -8.93 9.28 18.86
C GLU A 193 -7.64 8.85 19.56
N LYS A 194 -7.77 8.08 20.63
CA LYS A 194 -6.62 7.51 21.35
C LYS A 194 -5.78 6.58 20.44
N SER A 195 -6.39 6.02 19.40
CA SER A 195 -5.70 5.15 18.45
C SER A 195 -4.60 5.85 17.65
N TRP A 196 -4.61 7.18 17.54
CA TRP A 196 -3.54 7.96 16.89
C TRP A 196 -2.61 8.67 17.88
N ASN A 197 -2.72 8.35 19.17
CA ASN A 197 -1.82 8.81 20.21
C ASN A 197 -0.85 7.70 20.65
N GLU A 198 0.12 8.06 21.49
CA GLU A 198 0.96 7.07 22.16
C GLU A 198 0.12 6.17 23.09
N PRO A 199 0.43 4.87 23.17
CA PRO A 199 1.57 4.15 22.54
C PRO A 199 1.28 3.57 21.15
N LEU A 200 0.06 3.72 20.62
CA LEU A 200 -0.32 3.00 19.38
C LEU A 200 0.43 3.53 18.16
N VAL A 201 0.70 4.83 18.06
CA VAL A 201 1.50 5.39 16.97
C VAL A 201 2.89 4.75 16.92
N GLN A 202 3.55 4.60 18.07
CA GLN A 202 4.85 3.92 18.17
C GLN A 202 4.74 2.45 17.76
N TYR A 203 3.68 1.78 18.17
CA TYR A 203 3.42 0.40 17.81
C TYR A 203 3.23 0.23 16.30
N LEU A 204 2.43 1.08 15.65
CA LEU A 204 2.21 1.04 14.20
C LEU A 204 3.53 1.24 13.44
N LEU A 205 4.30 2.26 13.82
CA LEU A 205 5.62 2.52 13.22
C LEU A 205 6.57 1.35 13.42
N SER A 206 6.60 0.73 14.61
CA SER A 206 7.43 -0.45 14.88
C SER A 206 7.04 -1.68 14.05
N LYS A 207 5.86 -1.69 13.45
CA LYS A 207 5.36 -2.73 12.54
C LYS A 207 5.48 -2.36 11.06
N GLY A 208 6.06 -1.21 10.74
CA GLY A 208 6.21 -0.76 9.35
C GLY A 208 4.97 -0.07 8.77
N TRP A 209 4.02 0.33 9.61
CA TRP A 209 2.88 1.15 9.24
C TRP A 209 3.17 2.63 9.53
N VAL A 210 2.85 3.50 8.59
CA VAL A 210 2.89 4.95 8.82
C VAL A 210 1.47 5.41 9.15
N PRO A 211 1.23 5.98 10.33
CA PRO A 211 -0.05 6.62 10.63
C PRO A 211 -0.35 7.75 9.64
N PRO A 212 -1.62 8.00 9.29
CA PRO A 212 -2.01 9.01 8.30
C PRO A 212 -1.99 10.44 8.86
N LEU A 213 -1.00 10.75 9.69
CA LEU A 213 -0.87 12.03 10.40
C LEU A 213 0.12 12.95 9.69
N GLU A 214 -0.03 14.25 9.91
CA GLU A 214 0.92 15.26 9.44
C GLU A 214 2.35 14.94 9.87
N HIS A 215 3.29 15.19 8.96
CA HIS A 215 4.71 14.86 9.15
C HIS A 215 5.29 15.44 10.45
N SER A 216 4.92 16.66 10.81
CA SER A 216 5.33 17.30 12.06
C SER A 216 4.99 16.49 13.32
N LYS A 217 3.87 15.78 13.27
CA LYS A 217 3.44 14.90 14.37
C LYS A 217 4.20 13.58 14.42
N LEU A 218 4.69 13.10 13.27
CA LEU A 218 5.43 11.85 13.15
C LEU A 218 6.93 12.03 13.38
N GLU A 219 7.45 13.23 13.21
CA GLU A 219 8.90 13.49 13.29
C GLU A 219 9.49 13.17 14.65
N LYS A 220 8.75 13.41 15.73
CA LYS A 220 9.15 13.04 17.09
C LYS A 220 9.36 11.53 17.31
N TYR A 221 8.82 10.71 16.42
CA TYR A 221 8.92 9.25 16.50
C TYR A 221 10.04 8.65 15.66
N LYS A 222 10.80 9.44 14.90
CA LYS A 222 11.91 8.95 14.05
C LYS A 222 12.90 8.08 14.82
N ASN A 223 13.22 8.47 16.04
CA ASN A 223 14.15 7.75 16.90
C ASN A 223 13.71 6.33 17.28
N TYR A 224 12.40 6.04 17.24
CA TYR A 224 11.86 4.70 17.54
C TYR A 224 11.98 3.71 16.38
N ILE A 225 12.27 4.17 15.18
CA ILE A 225 12.28 3.36 13.95
C ILE A 225 13.70 2.91 13.60
N GLY A 226 14.71 3.56 14.17
CA GLY A 226 16.12 3.37 13.82
C GLY A 226 16.51 4.10 12.53
N ASP A 227 17.74 4.59 12.49
CA ASP A 227 18.25 5.47 11.42
C ASP A 227 18.17 4.84 10.02
N LYS A 228 18.37 3.51 9.95
CA LYS A 228 18.42 2.78 8.68
C LYS A 228 17.13 2.79 7.88
N TYR A 229 15.97 2.85 8.55
CA TYR A 229 14.66 2.72 7.90
C TYR A 229 13.72 3.90 8.14
N GLY A 230 14.12 4.85 8.97
CA GLY A 230 13.33 6.04 9.27
C GLY A 230 13.00 6.86 8.03
N SER A 231 13.94 6.96 7.09
CA SER A 231 13.75 7.66 5.82
C SER A 231 12.75 6.97 4.88
N ILE A 232 12.55 5.67 5.03
CA ILE A 232 11.56 4.91 4.23
C ILE A 232 10.17 5.04 4.84
N LEU A 233 10.05 4.95 6.17
CA LEU A 233 8.77 5.04 6.86
C LEU A 233 8.26 6.47 6.95
N ILE A 234 9.15 7.42 7.26
CA ILE A 234 8.83 8.84 7.38
C ILE A 234 9.69 9.58 6.35
N PRO A 235 9.28 9.59 5.08
CA PRO A 235 10.05 10.24 4.03
C PRO A 235 10.19 11.72 4.31
N SER A 236 11.38 12.28 4.02
CA SER A 236 11.62 13.71 4.10
C SER A 236 10.65 14.47 3.18
N ASN A 237 10.40 15.74 3.48
CA ASN A 237 9.48 16.58 2.69
C ASN A 237 9.81 16.61 1.18
N SER A 238 11.06 16.39 0.79
CA SER A 238 11.49 16.27 -0.60
C SER A 238 10.92 15.03 -1.30
N ILE A 239 10.88 13.88 -0.63
CA ILE A 239 10.28 12.64 -1.17
C ILE A 239 8.76 12.77 -1.21
N SER A 240 8.16 13.33 -0.16
CA SER A 240 6.73 13.64 -0.12
C SER A 240 6.30 14.60 -1.24
N ALA A 241 7.11 15.60 -1.58
CA ALA A 241 6.85 16.53 -2.69
C ALA A 241 6.98 15.84 -4.07
N ARG A 242 7.91 14.88 -4.23
CA ARG A 242 8.05 14.10 -5.47
C ARG A 242 6.91 13.08 -5.62
N THR A 243 6.51 12.41 -4.55
CA THR A 243 5.33 11.53 -4.55
C THR A 243 4.06 12.30 -4.92
N ARG A 244 3.96 13.59 -4.55
CA ARG A 244 2.84 14.47 -4.99
C ARG A 244 2.82 14.71 -6.50
N ARG A 245 3.98 14.76 -7.19
CA ARG A 245 4.02 14.94 -8.65
C ARG A 245 3.70 13.66 -9.42
N SER A 246 4.08 12.49 -8.89
CA SER A 246 3.77 11.19 -9.47
C SER A 246 2.45 10.59 -8.94
N GLY A 247 2.02 10.98 -7.76
CA GLY A 247 0.80 10.51 -7.10
C GLY A 247 -0.51 10.99 -7.74
N THR A 248 -0.44 11.91 -8.70
CA THR A 248 -1.60 12.35 -9.49
C THR A 248 -2.23 11.23 -10.33
N SER A 249 -1.60 10.08 -10.42
CA SER A 249 -2.08 8.98 -11.24
C SER A 249 -2.73 7.81 -10.50
N ILE A 250 -2.83 7.86 -9.16
CA ILE A 250 -3.58 6.84 -8.39
C ILE A 250 -5.04 7.27 -8.17
N VAL A 251 -5.44 8.38 -8.74
CA VAL A 251 -6.87 8.69 -8.81
C VAL A 251 -7.50 7.66 -9.73
N LEU A 252 -8.27 6.77 -9.15
CA LEU A 252 -9.28 5.99 -9.84
C LEU A 252 -10.27 6.96 -10.50
N LYS A 253 -9.88 7.55 -11.64
CA LYS A 253 -10.91 7.94 -12.58
C LYS A 253 -11.66 6.64 -12.88
N ARG A 254 -12.92 6.58 -12.51
CA ARG A 254 -13.87 5.65 -13.08
C ARG A 254 -13.77 5.79 -14.60
N SER A 255 -12.82 5.13 -15.21
CA SER A 255 -12.84 4.96 -16.64
C SER A 255 -13.86 3.85 -16.88
N SER A 256 -14.92 4.22 -17.58
CA SER A 256 -15.94 3.38 -18.21
C SER A 256 -15.40 2.21 -19.06
N VAL A 257 -14.16 1.86 -18.93
CA VAL A 257 -13.46 0.78 -19.64
C VAL A 257 -13.74 -0.61 -19.05
N PHE A 258 -14.35 -0.69 -17.86
CA PHE A 258 -14.70 -2.00 -17.27
C PHE A 258 -16.02 -2.60 -17.77
N ALA A 259 -16.81 -1.86 -18.55
CA ALA A 259 -18.08 -2.37 -19.07
C ALA A 259 -17.94 -3.24 -20.34
N SER A 260 -16.78 -3.22 -21.01
CA SER A 260 -16.58 -3.97 -22.28
C SER A 260 -15.71 -5.23 -22.16
N ALA A 261 -15.15 -5.51 -20.98
CA ALA A 261 -14.28 -6.69 -20.79
C ALA A 261 -15.01 -7.92 -20.21
N SER A 262 -16.29 -7.80 -19.87
CA SER A 262 -17.08 -8.93 -19.33
C SER A 262 -17.80 -9.80 -20.38
N SER A 263 -17.70 -9.46 -21.67
CA SER A 263 -18.33 -10.23 -22.75
C SER A 263 -17.39 -11.15 -23.53
N GLY A 264 -16.13 -11.31 -23.13
CA GLY A 264 -15.10 -12.04 -23.89
C GLY A 264 -14.54 -13.32 -23.28
N LEU A 265 -15.06 -13.80 -22.14
CA LEU A 265 -14.63 -15.07 -21.54
C LEU A 265 -15.78 -16.08 -21.54
N LYS A 266 -16.16 -16.54 -22.72
CA LYS A 266 -16.87 -17.82 -22.87
C LYS A 266 -15.89 -18.87 -23.41
N CYS A 267 -15.77 -19.93 -22.61
CA CYS A 267 -15.48 -21.30 -22.95
C CYS A 267 -14.18 -21.66 -23.68
N CYS A 268 -13.32 -22.37 -22.95
CA CYS A 268 -12.90 -23.72 -23.41
C CYS A 268 -12.76 -24.60 -22.17
N ALA A 269 -13.85 -25.33 -21.87
CA ALA A 269 -13.81 -26.56 -21.12
C ALA A 269 -14.07 -27.68 -22.15
N SER A 270 -13.09 -28.48 -22.40
CA SER A 270 -13.16 -29.86 -22.85
C SER A 270 -11.77 -30.49 -22.68
#